data_f8bbb6559d80e26e43e6a1d8aabf2f90
#
_entry.id   f8bbb6559d80e26e43e6a1d8aabf2f90
#
_cell.length_a   1.000
_cell.length_b   1.000
_cell.length_c   1.000
_cell.angle_alpha   90.00
_cell.angle_beta   90.00
_cell.angle_gamma   90.00
#
_symmetry.space_group_name_H-M   'P 1'
#
loop_
_entity.id
_entity.type
_entity.pdbx_description
1 polymer ?
#
loop_
_entity_poly.entity_id
_entity_poly.type
_entity_poly.pdbx_seq_one_letter_code
_entity_poly.pdbx_strand_id
1 'polypeptide(L)'
;MAVPKSANLSISKPLAPVYLLFGTQDFLIQLMKSNITKEALNDEERDFNYSRYDMTEVPLEHAVEDAETIPFFGEKKVVIMDNAYFLTGERTKTKMEQKIDRLEQYMEHPAESTVLMVIAPYEKLDRRKKIVKKLEKTAVVYELSHLTDTTLFAILENVAAQHGARYTKAGHEQLMAAIGPHLGQLANEVGKCALYCGADRPIDAQVVEEIGSKSLETNVFLLVNQVMHRKTAEALQLLHELVRMKEEPLKLLALLERQFRIVYQAGYYQKAGYTQNNIAGKIGVHPYAVKLALEQTRLFDAHVLQRALEKCSETDFKIKTGQADKVLALELLIVDISTKTA
;
A
#
# COMPACT_ATOMS: atom_id res chain seq x y z
N MET A 1 -18.66 16.85 15.08
CA MET A 1 -17.64 16.50 14.06
C MET A 1 -17.23 15.06 14.34
N ALA A 2 -17.60 14.12 13.48
CA ALA A 2 -17.07 12.76 13.56
C ALA A 2 -15.59 12.82 13.19
N VAL A 3 -14.73 12.47 14.15
CA VAL A 3 -13.28 12.39 13.91
C VAL A 3 -13.04 11.16 13.05
N PRO A 4 -12.29 11.25 11.92
CA PRO A 4 -11.92 10.08 11.15
C PRO A 4 -11.21 9.07 12.08
N LYS A 5 -11.70 7.83 12.13
CA LYS A 5 -11.11 6.78 12.96
C LYS A 5 -9.89 6.19 12.24
N SER A 6 -8.86 7.00 11.99
CA SER A 6 -7.63 6.59 11.27
C SER A 6 -6.75 5.59 12.04
N ALA A 7 -6.98 5.40 13.32
CA ALA A 7 -6.15 4.54 14.18
C ALA A 7 -6.90 3.32 14.76
N ASN A 8 -8.22 3.23 14.62
CA ASN A 8 -9.00 2.15 15.21
C ASN A 8 -9.84 1.45 14.12
N LEU A 9 -9.39 0.28 13.69
CA LEU A 9 -10.11 -0.57 12.74
C LEU A 9 -11.25 -1.37 13.39
N SER A 10 -11.60 -1.05 14.63
CA SER A 10 -12.71 -1.71 15.33
C SER A 10 -14.05 -1.26 14.76
N ILE A 11 -14.92 -2.23 14.50
CA ILE A 11 -16.29 -2.02 14.08
C ILE A 11 -17.15 -1.89 15.35
N SER A 12 -17.87 -0.77 15.46
CA SER A 12 -18.80 -0.58 16.58
C SER A 12 -20.10 -1.33 16.33
N LYS A 13 -20.65 -1.94 17.38
CA LYS A 13 -21.99 -2.53 17.38
C LYS A 13 -22.97 -1.57 18.09
N PRO A 14 -24.22 -1.46 17.61
CA PRO A 14 -24.73 -2.03 16.34
C PRO A 14 -24.03 -1.44 15.10
N LEU A 15 -24.13 -2.17 13.97
CA LEU A 15 -23.60 -1.70 12.71
C LEU A 15 -24.32 -0.42 12.28
N ALA A 16 -23.55 0.53 11.75
CA ALA A 16 -24.10 1.73 11.16
C ALA A 16 -24.74 1.41 9.78
N PRO A 17 -25.80 2.13 9.38
CA PRO A 17 -26.43 1.92 8.09
C PRO A 17 -25.56 2.38 6.92
N VAL A 18 -24.63 3.33 7.14
CA VAL A 18 -23.75 3.85 6.08
C VAL A 18 -22.31 3.93 6.60
N TYR A 19 -21.39 3.42 5.80
CA TYR A 19 -19.95 3.52 5.99
C TYR A 19 -19.29 4.24 4.81
N LEU A 20 -18.32 5.09 5.10
CA LEU A 20 -17.44 5.70 4.10
C LEU A 20 -16.01 5.23 4.36
N LEU A 21 -15.46 4.46 3.41
CA LEU A 21 -14.07 4.00 3.44
C LEU A 21 -13.29 4.77 2.37
N PHE A 22 -12.28 5.54 2.75
CA PHE A 22 -11.46 6.23 1.76
C PHE A 22 -9.98 6.15 2.10
N GLY A 23 -9.12 6.19 1.08
CA GLY A 23 -7.67 6.09 1.24
C GLY A 23 -7.02 5.26 0.15
N THR A 24 -5.70 5.16 0.21
CA THR A 24 -4.89 4.48 -0.81
C THR A 24 -4.37 3.09 -0.38
N GLN A 25 -4.69 2.66 0.84
CA GLN A 25 -4.26 1.35 1.35
C GLN A 25 -5.30 0.28 1.00
N ASP A 26 -5.16 -0.32 -0.17
CA ASP A 26 -6.12 -1.32 -0.67
C ASP A 26 -6.33 -2.48 0.31
N PHE A 27 -5.26 -3.01 0.93
CA PHE A 27 -5.38 -4.07 1.93
C PHE A 27 -6.31 -3.70 3.08
N LEU A 28 -6.23 -2.45 3.58
CA LEU A 28 -7.11 -1.99 4.66
C LEU A 28 -8.56 -1.83 4.21
N ILE A 29 -8.76 -1.33 2.99
CA ILE A 29 -10.09 -1.22 2.40
C ILE A 29 -10.72 -2.61 2.31
N GLN A 30 -10.00 -3.61 1.79
CA GLN A 30 -10.49 -4.98 1.69
C GLN A 30 -10.71 -5.62 3.06
N LEU A 31 -9.81 -5.40 4.02
CA LEU A 31 -9.95 -5.88 5.39
C LEU A 31 -11.22 -5.32 6.06
N MET A 32 -11.42 -4.00 6.01
CA MET A 32 -12.60 -3.35 6.59
C MET A 32 -13.89 -3.81 5.91
N LYS A 33 -13.88 -3.90 4.59
CA LYS A 33 -14.97 -4.42 3.78
C LYS A 33 -15.35 -5.84 4.19
N SER A 34 -14.35 -6.73 4.31
CA SER A 34 -14.55 -8.11 4.75
C SER A 34 -15.11 -8.17 6.18
N ASN A 35 -14.54 -7.40 7.09
CA ASN A 35 -14.94 -7.41 8.49
C ASN A 35 -16.39 -6.88 8.68
N ILE A 36 -16.76 -5.78 8.02
CA ILE A 36 -18.13 -5.23 8.06
C ILE A 36 -19.11 -6.23 7.45
N THR A 37 -18.75 -6.87 6.32
CA THR A 37 -19.60 -7.88 5.68
C THR A 37 -19.81 -9.11 6.57
N LYS A 38 -18.76 -9.66 7.19
CA LYS A 38 -18.84 -10.81 8.10
C LYS A 38 -19.65 -10.50 9.38
N GLU A 39 -19.65 -9.25 9.82
CA GLU A 39 -20.43 -8.82 10.96
C GLU A 39 -21.91 -8.64 10.62
N ALA A 40 -22.21 -8.30 9.36
CA ALA A 40 -23.56 -8.07 8.87
C ALA A 40 -24.25 -9.35 8.38
N LEU A 41 -23.51 -10.27 7.76
CA LEU A 41 -24.03 -11.45 7.05
C LEU A 41 -23.28 -12.72 7.47
N ASN A 42 -24.00 -13.80 7.66
CA ASN A 42 -23.43 -15.14 7.69
C ASN A 42 -23.13 -15.65 6.25
N ASP A 43 -22.52 -16.83 6.13
CA ASP A 43 -22.10 -17.36 4.82
C ASP A 43 -23.30 -17.63 3.89
N GLU A 44 -24.42 -18.12 4.41
CA GLU A 44 -25.64 -18.40 3.63
C GLU A 44 -26.32 -17.10 3.17
N GLU A 45 -26.41 -16.10 4.05
CA GLU A 45 -27.01 -14.80 3.74
C GLU A 45 -26.20 -14.05 2.69
N ARG A 46 -24.87 -14.23 2.68
CA ARG A 46 -23.97 -13.54 1.78
C ARG A 46 -24.24 -13.83 0.30
N ASP A 47 -24.64 -15.03 -0.05
CA ASP A 47 -24.91 -15.41 -1.44
C ASP A 47 -26.10 -14.64 -2.04
N PHE A 48 -27.02 -14.15 -1.21
CA PHE A 48 -28.26 -13.49 -1.65
C PHE A 48 -28.39 -12.02 -1.24
N ASN A 49 -27.68 -11.61 -0.17
CA ASN A 49 -27.83 -10.31 0.42
C ASN A 49 -26.56 -9.44 0.30
N TYR A 50 -25.63 -9.81 -0.58
CA TYR A 50 -24.40 -9.06 -0.84
C TYR A 50 -24.37 -8.60 -2.29
N SER A 51 -24.32 -7.30 -2.51
CA SER A 51 -24.23 -6.68 -3.83
C SER A 51 -23.06 -5.72 -3.91
N ARG A 52 -22.44 -5.67 -5.10
CA ARG A 52 -21.30 -4.81 -5.36
C ARG A 52 -21.46 -4.11 -6.70
N TYR A 53 -21.29 -2.79 -6.69
CA TYR A 53 -21.41 -1.92 -7.85
C TYR A 53 -20.14 -1.09 -8.01
N ASP A 54 -19.50 -1.17 -9.18
CA ASP A 54 -18.40 -0.29 -9.53
C ASP A 54 -18.96 1.00 -10.13
N MET A 55 -18.72 2.12 -9.46
CA MET A 55 -19.25 3.43 -9.87
C MET A 55 -18.62 3.94 -11.17
N THR A 56 -17.56 3.32 -11.65
CA THR A 56 -16.97 3.63 -12.95
C THR A 56 -17.70 2.95 -14.12
N GLU A 57 -18.49 1.92 -13.83
CA GLU A 57 -19.16 1.06 -14.82
C GLU A 57 -20.69 1.22 -14.80
N VAL A 58 -21.27 1.50 -13.62
CA VAL A 58 -22.72 1.57 -13.45
C VAL A 58 -23.17 2.87 -12.77
N PRO A 59 -24.38 3.37 -13.06
CA PRO A 59 -24.98 4.49 -12.34
C PRO A 59 -25.19 4.18 -10.86
N LEU A 60 -24.94 5.15 -9.97
CA LEU A 60 -25.12 4.98 -8.53
C LEU A 60 -26.58 4.69 -8.13
N GLU A 61 -27.55 5.08 -8.98
CA GLU A 61 -28.96 4.78 -8.76
C GLU A 61 -29.22 3.30 -8.58
N HIS A 62 -28.54 2.42 -9.32
CA HIS A 62 -28.71 0.97 -9.18
C HIS A 62 -28.30 0.48 -7.78
N ALA A 63 -27.21 1.01 -7.24
CA ALA A 63 -26.77 0.66 -5.89
C ALA A 63 -27.71 1.24 -4.82
N VAL A 64 -28.27 2.46 -5.04
CA VAL A 64 -29.23 3.06 -4.13
C VAL A 64 -30.55 2.30 -4.16
N GLU A 65 -31.08 1.98 -5.35
CA GLU A 65 -32.29 1.18 -5.53
C GLU A 65 -32.17 -0.17 -4.85
N ASP A 66 -31.03 -0.84 -5.00
CA ASP A 66 -30.76 -2.10 -4.30
C ASP A 66 -30.70 -1.89 -2.79
N ALA A 67 -30.07 -0.81 -2.32
CA ALA A 67 -29.98 -0.51 -0.88
C ALA A 67 -31.34 -0.21 -0.23
N GLU A 68 -32.33 0.24 -1.00
CA GLU A 68 -33.71 0.52 -0.57
C GLU A 68 -34.57 -0.76 -0.52
N THR A 69 -34.14 -1.88 -1.14
CA THR A 69 -34.87 -3.14 -1.09
C THR A 69 -34.62 -3.89 0.22
N ILE A 70 -35.59 -4.69 0.62
CA ILE A 70 -35.45 -5.58 1.79
C ILE A 70 -34.49 -6.73 1.47
N PRO A 71 -33.81 -7.34 2.47
CA PRO A 71 -33.04 -8.56 2.30
C PRO A 71 -33.88 -9.69 1.72
N PHE A 72 -33.29 -10.59 0.95
CA PHE A 72 -34.00 -11.77 0.45
C PHE A 72 -34.41 -12.72 1.58
N PHE A 73 -33.52 -12.92 2.56
CA PHE A 73 -33.79 -13.57 3.84
C PHE A 73 -32.81 -13.04 4.90
N GLY A 74 -33.09 -13.32 6.19
CA GLY A 74 -32.32 -12.74 7.28
C GLY A 74 -32.71 -11.28 7.58
N GLU A 75 -31.90 -10.62 8.38
CA GLU A 75 -32.20 -9.27 8.88
C GLU A 75 -31.44 -8.16 8.15
N LYS A 76 -30.31 -8.48 7.51
CA LYS A 76 -29.41 -7.51 6.91
C LYS A 76 -29.08 -7.83 5.47
N LYS A 77 -28.75 -6.78 4.72
CA LYS A 77 -28.06 -6.87 3.44
C LYS A 77 -26.88 -5.90 3.41
N VAL A 78 -25.93 -6.18 2.55
CA VAL A 78 -24.74 -5.36 2.32
C VAL A 78 -24.72 -4.91 0.88
N VAL A 79 -24.65 -3.61 0.67
CA VAL A 79 -24.50 -2.99 -0.66
C VAL A 79 -23.20 -2.20 -0.69
N ILE A 80 -22.38 -2.44 -1.71
CA ILE A 80 -21.06 -1.80 -1.85
C ILE A 80 -21.03 -0.95 -3.10
N MET A 81 -20.71 0.33 -2.93
CA MET A 81 -20.35 1.27 -3.99
C MET A 81 -18.83 1.38 -4.05
N ASP A 82 -18.19 0.62 -4.94
CA ASP A 82 -16.75 0.71 -5.16
C ASP A 82 -16.40 1.87 -6.11
N ASN A 83 -15.17 2.39 -6.01
CA ASN A 83 -14.64 3.44 -6.89
C ASN A 83 -15.50 4.70 -6.96
N ALA A 84 -15.96 5.19 -5.80
CA ALA A 84 -16.79 6.40 -5.70
C ALA A 84 -16.01 7.67 -6.09
N TYR A 85 -15.60 7.77 -7.36
CA TYR A 85 -14.78 8.86 -7.90
C TYR A 85 -15.44 10.23 -7.80
N PHE A 86 -16.75 10.28 -7.71
CA PHE A 86 -17.49 11.52 -7.55
C PHE A 86 -17.23 12.21 -6.20
N LEU A 87 -16.58 11.53 -5.25
CA LEU A 87 -16.20 12.10 -3.95
C LEU A 87 -14.83 12.79 -3.98
N THR A 88 -14.00 12.59 -5.00
CA THR A 88 -12.69 13.23 -5.14
C THR A 88 -12.71 14.40 -6.09
N GLY A 89 -11.68 15.26 -6.02
CA GLY A 89 -11.37 16.29 -7.02
C GLY A 89 -10.40 15.82 -8.10
N GLU A 90 -9.93 14.57 -8.04
CA GLU A 90 -9.03 14.02 -9.04
C GLU A 90 -9.74 13.81 -10.37
N ARG A 91 -9.01 14.00 -11.49
CA ARG A 91 -9.55 13.76 -12.82
C ARG A 91 -9.60 12.26 -13.08
N THR A 92 -10.81 11.74 -13.27
CA THR A 92 -11.02 10.34 -13.65
C THR A 92 -11.21 10.23 -15.17
N LYS A 93 -10.89 9.04 -15.73
CA LYS A 93 -11.13 8.75 -17.15
C LYS A 93 -12.60 8.44 -17.44
N THR A 94 -13.38 8.19 -16.40
CA THR A 94 -14.79 7.83 -16.49
C THR A 94 -15.62 9.03 -16.93
N LYS A 95 -16.48 8.80 -17.93
CA LYS A 95 -17.42 9.80 -18.45
C LYS A 95 -18.84 9.60 -17.92
N MET A 96 -19.05 8.64 -17.02
CA MET A 96 -20.37 8.34 -16.49
C MET A 96 -20.84 9.47 -15.58
N GLU A 97 -22.00 10.01 -15.87
CA GLU A 97 -22.66 11.00 -15.02
C GLU A 97 -23.41 10.29 -13.89
N GLN A 98 -23.15 10.72 -12.66
CA GLN A 98 -23.75 10.13 -11.46
C GLN A 98 -24.76 11.09 -10.87
N LYS A 99 -26.00 10.62 -10.63
CA LYS A 99 -27.05 11.42 -9.99
C LYS A 99 -26.89 11.44 -8.48
N ILE A 100 -25.97 12.27 -8.02
CA ILE A 100 -25.57 12.37 -6.60
C ILE A 100 -26.76 12.64 -5.67
N ASP A 101 -27.78 13.37 -6.15
CA ASP A 101 -28.96 13.70 -5.37
C ASP A 101 -29.71 12.44 -4.87
N ARG A 102 -29.67 11.33 -5.61
CA ARG A 102 -30.28 10.05 -5.18
C ARG A 102 -29.59 9.50 -3.94
N LEU A 103 -28.26 9.53 -3.89
CA LEU A 103 -27.50 9.11 -2.71
C LEU A 103 -27.74 10.08 -1.53
N GLU A 104 -27.82 11.40 -1.80
CA GLU A 104 -28.13 12.39 -0.76
C GLU A 104 -29.50 12.16 -0.16
N GLN A 105 -30.53 11.81 -0.97
CA GLN A 105 -31.87 11.47 -0.50
C GLN A 105 -31.88 10.20 0.36
N TYR A 106 -31.24 9.13 -0.13
CA TYR A 106 -31.12 7.88 0.64
C TYR A 106 -30.51 8.08 2.03
N MET A 107 -29.49 8.94 2.12
CA MET A 107 -28.81 9.23 3.40
C MET A 107 -29.65 10.01 4.41
N GLU A 108 -30.82 10.56 4.04
CA GLU A 108 -31.76 11.20 4.97
C GLU A 108 -32.50 10.15 5.80
N HIS A 109 -32.85 9.03 5.15
CA HIS A 109 -33.56 7.92 5.74
C HIS A 109 -32.99 6.58 5.24
N PRO A 110 -31.77 6.23 5.65
CA PRO A 110 -31.14 4.99 5.19
C PRO A 110 -31.93 3.78 5.75
N ALA A 111 -32.08 2.75 4.91
CA ALA A 111 -32.77 1.53 5.31
C ALA A 111 -32.03 0.84 6.47
N GLU A 112 -32.74 0.58 7.57
CA GLU A 112 -32.15 -0.05 8.76
C GLU A 112 -31.67 -1.48 8.49
N SER A 113 -32.29 -2.18 7.55
CA SER A 113 -31.88 -3.52 7.10
C SER A 113 -30.67 -3.53 6.19
N THR A 114 -30.17 -2.37 5.71
CA THR A 114 -29.06 -2.29 4.78
C THR A 114 -27.82 -1.69 5.43
N VAL A 115 -26.67 -2.30 5.14
CA VAL A 115 -25.35 -1.72 5.39
C VAL A 115 -24.77 -1.26 4.06
N LEU A 116 -24.82 0.05 3.81
CA LEU A 116 -24.24 0.65 2.61
C LEU A 116 -22.79 1.03 2.87
N MET A 117 -21.86 0.49 2.07
CA MET A 117 -20.45 0.88 2.10
C MET A 117 -20.10 1.70 0.84
N VAL A 118 -19.70 2.95 1.03
CA VAL A 118 -19.20 3.82 -0.04
C VAL A 118 -17.68 3.82 0.03
N ILE A 119 -17.03 3.36 -1.05
CA ILE A 119 -15.58 3.16 -1.09
C ILE A 119 -14.96 4.12 -2.10
N ALA A 120 -14.06 4.97 -1.61
CA ALA A 120 -13.31 5.94 -2.40
C ALA A 120 -11.80 5.68 -2.28
N PRO A 121 -11.17 4.90 -3.20
CA PRO A 121 -9.75 4.55 -3.14
C PRO A 121 -8.85 5.72 -3.56
N TYR A 122 -9.05 6.87 -2.94
CA TYR A 122 -8.36 8.13 -3.21
C TYR A 122 -7.75 8.69 -1.93
N GLU A 123 -6.60 9.35 -2.05
CA GLU A 123 -5.88 9.92 -0.90
C GLU A 123 -6.72 10.96 -0.17
N LYS A 124 -7.49 11.76 -0.93
CA LYS A 124 -8.27 12.89 -0.38
C LYS A 124 -9.65 12.97 -0.99
N LEU A 125 -10.62 13.29 -0.15
CA LEU A 125 -11.96 13.66 -0.56
C LEU A 125 -12.04 15.16 -0.86
N ASP A 126 -12.87 15.54 -1.83
CA ASP A 126 -13.16 16.96 -2.10
C ASP A 126 -14.23 17.47 -1.13
N ARG A 127 -13.81 17.98 0.01
CA ARG A 127 -14.68 18.51 1.07
C ARG A 127 -15.48 19.75 0.69
N ARG A 128 -15.30 20.31 -0.52
CA ARG A 128 -16.16 21.37 -1.05
C ARG A 128 -17.50 20.80 -1.51
N LYS A 129 -17.53 19.54 -1.94
CA LYS A 129 -18.73 18.85 -2.42
C LYS A 129 -19.73 18.62 -1.28
N LYS A 130 -21.01 18.90 -1.52
CA LYS A 130 -22.10 18.74 -0.56
C LYS A 130 -22.24 17.30 -0.07
N ILE A 131 -22.15 16.34 -0.99
CA ILE A 131 -22.23 14.90 -0.68
C ILE A 131 -21.13 14.45 0.27
N VAL A 132 -19.89 14.93 0.11
CA VAL A 132 -18.79 14.60 1.02
C VAL A 132 -19.08 15.10 2.43
N LYS A 133 -19.53 16.35 2.57
CA LYS A 133 -19.93 16.90 3.87
C LYS A 133 -21.08 16.13 4.51
N LYS A 134 -22.04 15.67 3.69
CA LYS A 134 -23.17 14.88 4.18
C LYS A 134 -22.70 13.49 4.67
N LEU A 135 -21.86 12.80 3.88
CA LEU A 135 -21.24 11.51 4.26
C LEU A 135 -20.41 11.65 5.54
N GLU A 136 -19.52 12.65 5.64
CA GLU A 136 -18.72 12.87 6.86
C GLU A 136 -19.56 13.14 8.11
N LYS A 137 -20.79 13.63 7.94
CA LYS A 137 -21.71 13.93 9.05
C LYS A 137 -22.57 12.74 9.47
N THR A 138 -23.00 11.90 8.52
CA THR A 138 -24.01 10.85 8.75
C THR A 138 -23.46 9.44 8.71
N ALA A 139 -22.36 9.19 8.01
CA ALA A 139 -21.73 7.89 7.90
C ALA A 139 -20.65 7.66 8.98
N VAL A 140 -20.32 6.40 9.24
CA VAL A 140 -19.09 6.04 9.96
C VAL A 140 -17.95 6.10 8.96
N VAL A 141 -16.96 6.99 9.22
CA VAL A 141 -15.89 7.29 8.28
C VAL A 141 -14.59 6.65 8.74
N TYR A 142 -13.93 5.93 7.82
CA TYR A 142 -12.57 5.40 7.98
C TYR A 142 -11.64 5.99 6.92
N GLU A 143 -10.58 6.66 7.39
CA GLU A 143 -9.48 7.12 6.56
C GLU A 143 -8.37 6.07 6.56
N LEU A 144 -8.08 5.50 5.40
CA LEU A 144 -7.23 4.32 5.21
C LEU A 144 -6.01 4.64 4.33
N SER A 145 -5.37 5.79 4.57
CA SER A 145 -4.23 6.26 3.76
C SER A 145 -2.90 6.10 4.48
N HIS A 146 -2.79 6.53 5.71
CA HIS A 146 -1.54 6.57 6.46
C HIS A 146 -1.61 5.70 7.70
N LEU A 147 -0.68 4.76 7.80
CA LEU A 147 -0.49 3.94 8.98
C LEU A 147 0.75 4.42 9.75
N THR A 148 0.59 4.55 11.06
CA THR A 148 1.75 4.64 11.95
C THR A 148 2.35 3.26 12.15
N ASP A 149 3.62 3.18 12.49
CA ASP A 149 4.29 1.91 12.80
C ASP A 149 3.58 1.13 13.93
N THR A 150 3.08 1.85 14.93
CA THR A 150 2.28 1.26 16.02
C THR A 150 0.98 0.63 15.53
N THR A 151 0.27 1.30 14.62
CA THR A 151 -0.98 0.77 14.04
C THR A 151 -0.68 -0.43 13.14
N LEU A 152 0.40 -0.36 12.37
CA LEU A 152 0.87 -1.44 11.53
C LEU A 152 1.20 -2.68 12.36
N PHE A 153 1.95 -2.51 13.45
CA PHE A 153 2.25 -3.60 14.38
C PHE A 153 0.97 -4.25 14.93
N ALA A 154 0.02 -3.46 15.42
CA ALA A 154 -1.23 -3.98 15.98
C ALA A 154 -2.09 -4.76 14.95
N ILE A 155 -2.11 -4.32 13.68
CA ILE A 155 -2.78 -5.05 12.61
C ILE A 155 -2.11 -6.40 12.37
N LEU A 156 -0.78 -6.42 12.28
CA LEU A 156 0.00 -7.63 12.02
C LEU A 156 -0.05 -8.61 13.20
N GLU A 157 -0.10 -8.09 14.43
CA GLU A 157 -0.32 -8.89 15.64
C GLU A 157 -1.69 -9.60 15.60
N ASN A 158 -2.74 -8.90 15.15
CA ASN A 158 -4.04 -9.52 14.94
C ASN A 158 -4.02 -10.59 13.83
N VAL A 159 -3.30 -10.36 12.74
CA VAL A 159 -3.11 -11.38 11.68
C VAL A 159 -2.44 -12.63 12.25
N ALA A 160 -1.37 -12.48 13.03
CA ALA A 160 -0.71 -13.62 13.67
C ALA A 160 -1.65 -14.36 14.64
N ALA A 161 -2.41 -13.61 15.44
CA ALA A 161 -3.34 -14.17 16.43
C ALA A 161 -4.47 -14.99 15.78
N GLN A 162 -4.94 -14.61 14.58
CA GLN A 162 -5.92 -15.41 13.82
C GLN A 162 -5.42 -16.82 13.47
N HIS A 163 -4.11 -17.01 13.41
CA HIS A 163 -3.44 -18.30 13.19
C HIS A 163 -2.90 -18.91 14.49
N GLY A 164 -3.25 -18.35 15.66
CA GLY A 164 -2.82 -18.84 16.95
C GLY A 164 -1.37 -18.49 17.34
N ALA A 165 -0.66 -17.71 16.52
CA ALA A 165 0.73 -17.36 16.75
C ALA A 165 0.89 -16.01 17.48
N ARG A 166 2.01 -15.85 18.20
CA ARG A 166 2.37 -14.60 18.87
C ARG A 166 3.37 -13.81 18.01
N TYR A 167 3.08 -12.54 17.76
CA TYR A 167 3.95 -11.64 17.02
C TYR A 167 4.81 -10.79 17.95
N THR A 168 6.11 -10.65 17.66
CA THR A 168 7.05 -9.91 18.50
C THR A 168 7.55 -8.64 17.82
N LYS A 169 8.02 -7.67 18.62
CA LYS A 169 8.65 -6.45 18.08
C LYS A 169 9.90 -6.76 17.26
N ALA A 170 10.72 -7.73 17.69
CA ALA A 170 11.91 -8.14 16.94
C ALA A 170 11.55 -8.74 15.57
N GLY A 171 10.50 -9.57 15.51
CA GLY A 171 9.95 -10.07 14.24
C GLY A 171 9.41 -8.95 13.35
N HIS A 172 8.75 -7.95 13.94
CA HIS A 172 8.25 -6.78 13.21
C HIS A 172 9.40 -5.97 12.58
N GLU A 173 10.41 -5.63 13.36
CA GLU A 173 11.57 -4.88 12.89
C GLU A 173 12.29 -5.63 11.75
N GLN A 174 12.45 -6.95 11.88
CA GLN A 174 13.07 -7.78 10.86
C GLN A 174 12.19 -7.85 9.58
N LEU A 175 10.86 -8.02 9.70
CA LEU A 175 9.95 -7.99 8.54
C LEU A 175 9.92 -6.62 7.87
N MET A 176 9.89 -5.54 8.64
CA MET A 176 9.99 -4.18 8.09
C MET A 176 11.30 -3.96 7.33
N ALA A 177 12.41 -4.50 7.82
CA ALA A 177 13.69 -4.45 7.13
C ALA A 177 13.71 -5.31 5.86
N ALA A 178 13.03 -6.48 5.86
CA ALA A 178 13.02 -7.42 4.74
C ALA A 178 12.04 -7.02 3.61
N ILE A 179 10.90 -6.38 3.94
CA ILE A 179 9.80 -6.14 3.00
C ILE A 179 9.52 -4.66 2.84
N GLY A 180 9.81 -3.84 3.86
CA GLY A 180 9.36 -2.46 3.94
C GLY A 180 7.91 -2.33 4.42
N PRO A 181 7.33 -1.10 4.40
CA PRO A 181 6.03 -0.80 5.00
C PRO A 181 4.83 -1.17 4.10
N HIS A 182 4.92 -2.25 3.35
CA HIS A 182 3.86 -2.71 2.45
C HIS A 182 2.92 -3.64 3.21
N LEU A 183 1.84 -3.11 3.80
CA LEU A 183 0.96 -3.83 4.71
C LEU A 183 0.46 -5.18 4.14
N GLY A 184 0.04 -5.23 2.87
CA GLY A 184 -0.44 -6.48 2.25
C GLY A 184 0.65 -7.55 2.19
N GLN A 185 1.88 -7.17 1.84
CA GLN A 185 3.02 -8.10 1.82
C GLN A 185 3.40 -8.52 3.24
N LEU A 186 3.44 -7.57 4.18
CA LEU A 186 3.72 -7.86 5.59
C LEU A 186 2.68 -8.82 6.18
N ALA A 187 1.39 -8.61 5.91
CA ALA A 187 0.33 -9.48 6.38
C ALA A 187 0.46 -10.92 5.83
N ASN A 188 0.79 -11.06 4.55
CA ASN A 188 1.03 -12.36 3.94
C ASN A 188 2.24 -13.06 4.56
N GLU A 189 3.35 -12.34 4.81
CA GLU A 189 4.54 -12.92 5.44
C GLU A 189 4.29 -13.26 6.90
N VAL A 190 3.58 -12.43 7.65
CA VAL A 190 3.17 -12.76 9.03
C VAL A 190 2.27 -14.00 9.04
N GLY A 191 1.32 -14.11 8.11
CA GLY A 191 0.48 -15.31 7.97
C GLY A 191 1.31 -16.57 7.68
N LYS A 192 2.28 -16.49 6.78
CA LYS A 192 3.22 -17.58 6.48
C LYS A 192 4.06 -17.96 7.71
N CYS A 193 4.64 -16.98 8.41
CA CYS A 193 5.38 -17.20 9.64
C CYS A 193 4.50 -17.82 10.74
N ALA A 194 3.25 -17.37 10.87
CA ALA A 194 2.30 -17.89 11.85
C ALA A 194 1.96 -19.35 11.60
N LEU A 195 1.74 -19.74 10.34
CA LEU A 195 1.50 -21.14 9.96
C LEU A 195 2.72 -22.03 10.26
N TYR A 196 3.95 -21.50 10.08
CA TYR A 196 5.18 -22.21 10.40
C TYR A 196 5.38 -22.40 11.91
N CYS A 197 5.12 -21.34 12.70
CA CYS A 197 5.33 -21.34 14.13
C CYS A 197 4.26 -22.11 14.91
N GLY A 198 3.03 -22.12 14.43
CA GLY A 198 1.89 -22.57 15.23
C GLY A 198 1.74 -21.77 16.51
N ALA A 199 1.19 -22.42 17.56
CA ALA A 199 1.02 -21.81 18.89
C ALA A 199 2.28 -21.84 19.76
N ASP A 200 3.26 -22.69 19.41
CA ASP A 200 4.36 -23.04 20.29
C ASP A 200 5.54 -22.06 20.18
N ARG A 201 5.72 -21.44 19.02
CA ARG A 201 6.87 -20.57 18.74
C ARG A 201 6.40 -19.14 18.39
N PRO A 202 6.99 -18.08 18.99
CA PRO A 202 6.67 -16.71 18.57
C PRO A 202 7.32 -16.40 17.21
N ILE A 203 6.68 -15.50 16.47
CA ILE A 203 7.27 -14.90 15.25
C ILE A 203 8.28 -13.83 15.71
N ASP A 204 9.53 -14.21 15.82
CA ASP A 204 10.66 -13.37 16.18
C ASP A 204 11.58 -13.12 14.97
N ALA A 205 12.71 -12.41 15.19
CA ALA A 205 13.66 -12.09 14.12
C ALA A 205 14.25 -13.36 13.48
N GLN A 206 14.48 -14.42 14.27
CA GLN A 206 15.07 -15.67 13.78
C GLN A 206 14.10 -16.39 12.83
N VAL A 207 12.82 -16.48 13.19
CA VAL A 207 11.78 -17.06 12.31
C VAL A 207 11.68 -16.30 11.00
N VAL A 208 11.71 -14.97 11.06
CA VAL A 208 11.68 -14.14 9.85
C VAL A 208 12.91 -14.33 8.98
N GLU A 209 14.08 -14.56 9.57
CA GLU A 209 15.31 -14.85 8.83
C GLU A 209 15.27 -16.24 8.17
N GLU A 210 14.70 -17.23 8.87
CA GLU A 210 14.60 -18.62 8.39
C GLU A 210 13.67 -18.77 7.20
N ILE A 211 12.50 -18.12 7.23
CA ILE A 211 11.43 -18.35 6.24
C ILE A 211 10.88 -17.09 5.59
N GLY A 212 11.25 -15.91 6.08
CA GLY A 212 10.80 -14.63 5.52
C GLY A 212 11.34 -14.40 4.10
N SER A 213 10.50 -13.85 3.24
CA SER A 213 10.91 -13.40 1.90
C SER A 213 11.41 -11.96 1.96
N LYS A 214 12.36 -11.62 1.10
CA LYS A 214 12.73 -10.21 0.87
C LYS A 214 11.93 -9.65 -0.29
N SER A 215 11.46 -8.43 -0.18
CA SER A 215 10.81 -7.76 -1.30
C SER A 215 11.82 -7.44 -2.42
N LEU A 216 11.32 -7.24 -3.63
CA LEU A 216 12.17 -6.84 -4.75
C LEU A 216 12.83 -5.48 -4.48
N GLU A 217 12.09 -4.55 -3.87
CA GLU A 217 12.59 -3.23 -3.45
C GLU A 217 13.73 -3.36 -2.43
N THR A 218 13.61 -4.28 -1.48
CA THR A 218 14.67 -4.56 -0.49
C THR A 218 15.89 -5.18 -1.17
N ASN A 219 15.70 -6.10 -2.11
CA ASN A 219 16.81 -6.65 -2.87
C ASN A 219 17.51 -5.58 -3.71
N VAL A 220 16.77 -4.67 -4.35
CA VAL A 220 17.34 -3.52 -5.07
C VAL A 220 18.05 -2.56 -4.12
N PHE A 221 17.50 -2.30 -2.93
CA PHE A 221 18.19 -1.52 -1.90
C PHE A 221 19.54 -2.15 -1.49
N LEU A 222 19.58 -3.47 -1.29
CA LEU A 222 20.80 -4.21 -1.00
C LEU A 222 21.79 -4.16 -2.18
N LEU A 223 21.27 -4.29 -3.41
CA LEU A 223 22.08 -4.18 -4.63
C LEU A 223 22.74 -2.80 -4.71
N VAL A 224 22.00 -1.72 -4.50
CA VAL A 224 22.56 -0.37 -4.40
C VAL A 224 23.61 -0.28 -3.32
N ASN A 225 23.38 -0.83 -2.13
CA ASN A 225 24.37 -0.87 -1.06
C ASN A 225 25.68 -1.57 -1.49
N GLN A 226 25.59 -2.75 -2.12
CA GLN A 226 26.77 -3.47 -2.60
C GLN A 226 27.54 -2.66 -3.65
N VAL A 227 26.84 -2.10 -4.66
CA VAL A 227 27.41 -1.23 -5.68
C VAL A 227 28.21 -0.09 -5.04
N MET A 228 27.62 0.55 -4.06
CA MET A 228 28.15 1.76 -3.44
C MET A 228 29.29 1.47 -2.44
N HIS A 229 29.33 0.29 -1.84
CA HIS A 229 30.49 -0.19 -1.08
C HIS A 229 31.59 -0.80 -1.96
N ARG A 230 31.47 -0.68 -3.30
CA ARG A 230 32.41 -1.26 -4.28
C ARG A 230 32.53 -2.78 -4.19
N LYS A 231 31.53 -3.43 -3.68
CA LYS A 231 31.43 -4.88 -3.62
C LYS A 231 30.81 -5.42 -4.91
N THR A 232 31.56 -5.21 -6.01
CA THR A 232 31.07 -5.47 -7.38
C THR A 232 30.68 -6.94 -7.55
N ALA A 233 31.45 -7.89 -6.99
CA ALA A 233 31.16 -9.31 -7.12
C ALA A 233 29.83 -9.69 -6.46
N GLU A 234 29.59 -9.22 -5.22
CA GLU A 234 28.35 -9.44 -4.49
C GLU A 234 27.14 -8.76 -5.15
N ALA A 235 27.35 -7.56 -5.75
CA ALA A 235 26.32 -6.86 -6.50
C ALA A 235 25.93 -7.65 -7.78
N LEU A 236 26.88 -8.16 -8.54
CA LEU A 236 26.61 -8.98 -9.72
C LEU A 236 25.96 -10.32 -9.35
N GLN A 237 26.38 -10.95 -8.26
CA GLN A 237 25.74 -12.17 -7.78
C GLN A 237 24.25 -11.91 -7.47
N LEU A 238 23.94 -10.85 -6.74
CA LEU A 238 22.54 -10.50 -6.40
C LEU A 238 21.74 -10.16 -7.67
N LEU A 239 22.31 -9.44 -8.63
CA LEU A 239 21.67 -9.20 -9.92
C LEU A 239 21.32 -10.52 -10.62
N HIS A 240 22.27 -11.45 -10.70
CA HIS A 240 22.03 -12.76 -11.34
C HIS A 240 20.98 -13.60 -10.62
N GLU A 241 20.90 -13.52 -9.29
CA GLU A 241 19.84 -14.16 -8.50
C GLU A 241 18.47 -13.60 -8.88
N LEU A 242 18.33 -12.27 -8.96
CA LEU A 242 17.08 -11.62 -9.36
C LEU A 242 16.66 -11.99 -10.80
N VAL A 243 17.62 -12.04 -11.74
CA VAL A 243 17.37 -12.47 -13.12
C VAL A 243 16.95 -13.95 -13.17
N ARG A 244 17.56 -14.83 -12.36
CA ARG A 244 17.14 -16.25 -12.23
C ARG A 244 15.74 -16.40 -11.65
N MET A 245 15.32 -15.49 -10.78
CA MET A 245 13.95 -15.41 -10.27
C MET A 245 12.95 -14.85 -11.31
N LYS A 246 13.42 -14.63 -12.56
CA LYS A 246 12.64 -14.11 -13.69
C LYS A 246 12.18 -12.66 -13.49
N GLU A 247 12.86 -11.88 -12.67
CA GLU A 247 12.62 -10.44 -12.63
C GLU A 247 13.08 -9.81 -13.95
N GLU A 248 12.25 -8.93 -14.49
CA GLU A 248 12.48 -8.30 -15.80
C GLU A 248 13.61 -7.25 -15.66
N PRO A 249 14.70 -7.32 -16.47
CA PRO A 249 15.86 -6.44 -16.33
C PRO A 249 15.54 -4.94 -16.42
N LEU A 250 14.60 -4.52 -17.29
CA LEU A 250 14.18 -3.11 -17.35
C LEU A 250 13.46 -2.66 -16.07
N LYS A 251 12.72 -3.55 -15.43
CA LYS A 251 12.10 -3.28 -14.13
C LYS A 251 13.18 -3.11 -13.04
N LEU A 252 14.20 -3.96 -13.05
CA LEU A 252 15.36 -3.82 -12.15
C LEU A 252 16.07 -2.50 -12.35
N LEU A 253 16.32 -2.10 -13.60
CA LEU A 253 16.94 -0.81 -13.92
C LEU A 253 16.10 0.37 -13.41
N ALA A 254 14.78 0.34 -13.62
CA ALA A 254 13.88 1.39 -13.14
C ALA A 254 13.88 1.49 -11.61
N LEU A 255 13.95 0.37 -10.90
CA LEU A 255 14.03 0.33 -9.44
C LEU A 255 15.39 0.83 -8.93
N LEU A 256 16.49 0.50 -9.60
CA LEU A 256 17.83 1.02 -9.29
C LEU A 256 17.85 2.54 -9.44
N GLU A 257 17.38 3.05 -10.58
CA GLU A 257 17.29 4.49 -10.84
C GLU A 257 16.43 5.19 -9.77
N ARG A 258 15.26 4.62 -9.44
CA ARG A 258 14.39 5.15 -8.38
C ARG A 258 15.10 5.20 -7.04
N GLN A 259 15.87 4.17 -6.67
CA GLN A 259 16.59 4.13 -5.40
C GLN A 259 17.71 5.19 -5.37
N PHE A 260 18.52 5.32 -6.42
CA PHE A 260 19.52 6.39 -6.49
C PHE A 260 18.90 7.78 -6.40
N ARG A 261 17.74 8.00 -7.03
CA ARG A 261 16.99 9.25 -6.98
C ARG A 261 16.50 9.56 -5.56
N ILE A 262 15.94 8.56 -4.85
CA ILE A 262 15.49 8.72 -3.47
C ILE A 262 16.67 9.11 -2.57
N VAL A 263 17.81 8.43 -2.69
CA VAL A 263 19.01 8.74 -1.89
C VAL A 263 19.52 10.16 -2.19
N TYR A 264 19.60 10.53 -3.47
CA TYR A 264 20.04 11.88 -3.90
C TYR A 264 19.12 12.96 -3.32
N GLN A 265 17.80 12.81 -3.49
CA GLN A 265 16.81 13.79 -3.00
C GLN A 265 16.79 13.84 -1.47
N ALA A 266 16.88 12.70 -0.78
CA ALA A 266 16.93 12.65 0.68
C ALA A 266 18.15 13.42 1.21
N GLY A 267 19.32 13.22 0.61
CA GLY A 267 20.55 13.95 0.98
C GLY A 267 20.45 15.45 0.72
N TYR A 268 19.85 15.85 -0.41
CA TYR A 268 19.61 17.25 -0.74
C TYR A 268 18.72 17.94 0.30
N TYR A 269 17.55 17.36 0.62
CA TYR A 269 16.62 17.94 1.58
C TYR A 269 17.16 17.88 3.01
N GLN A 270 17.93 16.85 3.38
CA GLN A 270 18.59 16.79 4.69
C GLN A 270 19.57 17.96 4.89
N LYS A 271 20.41 18.24 3.87
CA LYS A 271 21.32 19.41 3.89
C LYS A 271 20.56 20.73 3.96
N ALA A 272 19.35 20.79 3.41
CA ALA A 272 18.47 21.96 3.52
C ALA A 272 17.70 22.03 4.86
N GLY A 273 17.96 21.15 5.85
CA GLY A 273 17.41 21.20 7.19
C GLY A 273 16.02 20.56 7.36
N TYR A 274 15.51 19.81 6.36
CA TYR A 274 14.20 19.16 6.48
C TYR A 274 14.26 17.91 7.36
N THR A 275 13.19 17.68 8.14
CA THR A 275 13.02 16.44 8.93
C THR A 275 12.66 15.26 8.04
N GLN A 276 12.90 14.04 8.52
CA GLN A 276 12.57 12.79 7.80
C GLN A 276 11.13 12.76 7.27
N ASN A 277 10.15 13.15 8.09
CA ASN A 277 8.74 13.16 7.68
C ASN A 277 8.46 14.21 6.60
N ASN A 278 9.09 15.39 6.70
CA ASN A 278 8.94 16.43 5.68
C ASN A 278 9.59 16.02 4.35
N ILE A 279 10.73 15.32 4.42
CA ILE A 279 11.40 14.75 3.24
C ILE A 279 10.48 13.70 2.59
N ALA A 280 9.91 12.80 3.37
CA ALA A 280 9.00 11.77 2.90
C ALA A 280 7.82 12.36 2.11
N GLY A 281 7.19 13.39 2.65
CA GLY A 281 6.09 14.09 1.97
C GLY A 281 6.52 14.81 0.68
N LYS A 282 7.76 15.36 0.63
CA LYS A 282 8.29 16.03 -0.58
C LYS A 282 8.66 15.06 -1.69
N ILE A 283 9.23 13.92 -1.34
CA ILE A 283 9.68 12.89 -2.29
C ILE A 283 8.53 11.95 -2.70
N GLY A 284 7.45 11.90 -1.90
CA GLY A 284 6.32 11.00 -2.13
C GLY A 284 6.62 9.53 -1.80
N VAL A 285 7.41 9.29 -0.74
CA VAL A 285 7.75 7.94 -0.27
C VAL A 285 7.43 7.78 1.22
N HIS A 286 7.34 6.54 1.68
CA HIS A 286 7.12 6.27 3.10
C HIS A 286 8.31 6.78 3.97
N PRO A 287 8.08 7.32 5.18
CA PRO A 287 9.16 7.78 6.08
C PRO A 287 10.25 6.74 6.35
N TYR A 288 9.89 5.46 6.40
CA TYR A 288 10.85 4.37 6.54
C TYR A 288 11.85 4.29 5.37
N ALA A 289 11.39 4.46 4.12
CA ALA A 289 12.27 4.50 2.95
C ALA A 289 13.24 5.69 3.00
N VAL A 290 12.77 6.85 3.53
CA VAL A 290 13.64 8.00 3.77
C VAL A 290 14.68 7.71 4.84
N LYS A 291 14.32 7.03 5.95
CA LYS A 291 15.27 6.60 6.99
C LYS A 291 16.42 5.80 6.37
N LEU A 292 16.09 4.77 5.59
CA LEU A 292 17.09 3.93 4.92
C LEU A 292 17.92 4.72 3.90
N ALA A 293 17.29 5.60 3.14
CA ALA A 293 17.99 6.46 2.18
C ALA A 293 18.97 7.41 2.89
N LEU A 294 18.60 7.99 4.02
CA LEU A 294 19.48 8.86 4.81
C LEU A 294 20.69 8.12 5.40
N GLU A 295 20.55 6.84 5.72
CA GLU A 295 21.70 5.99 6.08
C GLU A 295 22.66 5.84 4.88
N GLN A 296 22.11 5.65 3.68
CA GLN A 296 22.90 5.59 2.45
C GLN A 296 23.58 6.91 2.08
N THR A 297 22.98 8.07 2.36
CA THR A 297 23.59 9.38 2.02
C THR A 297 24.93 9.63 2.70
N ARG A 298 25.21 8.96 3.81
CA ARG A 298 26.51 9.07 4.52
C ARG A 298 27.65 8.39 3.76
N LEU A 299 27.33 7.54 2.80
CA LEU A 299 28.27 6.73 2.03
C LEU A 299 28.62 7.40 0.69
N PHE A 300 27.87 8.45 0.30
CA PHE A 300 27.94 8.95 -1.09
C PHE A 300 27.97 10.46 -1.17
N ASP A 301 28.88 10.94 -2.03
CA ASP A 301 28.82 12.29 -2.51
C ASP A 301 27.66 12.44 -3.53
N ALA A 302 26.97 13.59 -3.46
CA ALA A 302 25.88 13.90 -4.39
C ALA A 302 26.28 13.76 -5.87
N HIS A 303 27.51 14.02 -6.19
CA HIS A 303 28.07 13.91 -7.54
C HIS A 303 28.11 12.47 -8.04
N VAL A 304 28.43 11.51 -7.17
CA VAL A 304 28.43 10.08 -7.53
C VAL A 304 27.01 9.60 -7.82
N LEU A 305 26.04 10.02 -7.01
CA LEU A 305 24.62 9.68 -7.24
C LEU A 305 24.07 10.30 -8.52
N GLN A 306 24.44 11.55 -8.83
CA GLN A 306 24.06 12.19 -10.09
C GLN A 306 24.60 11.43 -11.30
N ARG A 307 25.88 11.05 -11.26
CA ARG A 307 26.49 10.24 -12.32
C ARG A 307 25.82 8.86 -12.44
N ALA A 308 25.46 8.22 -11.33
CA ALA A 308 24.73 6.95 -11.38
C ALA A 308 23.38 7.10 -12.08
N LEU A 309 22.65 8.19 -11.82
CA LEU A 309 21.37 8.49 -12.50
C LEU A 309 21.56 8.73 -14.02
N GLU A 310 22.60 9.47 -14.41
CA GLU A 310 22.93 9.66 -15.82
C GLU A 310 23.23 8.32 -16.52
N LYS A 311 24.01 7.46 -15.87
CA LYS A 311 24.32 6.12 -16.37
C LYS A 311 23.11 5.20 -16.46
N CYS A 312 22.18 5.26 -15.50
CA CYS A 312 20.91 4.53 -15.59
C CYS A 312 20.13 4.98 -16.84
N SER A 313 20.03 6.28 -17.08
CA SER A 313 19.33 6.83 -18.26
C SER A 313 19.99 6.42 -19.59
N GLU A 314 21.33 6.44 -19.68
CA GLU A 314 22.06 5.96 -20.86
C GLU A 314 21.81 4.46 -21.09
N THR A 315 21.77 3.66 -20.01
CA THR A 315 21.54 2.22 -20.08
C THR A 315 20.12 1.90 -20.53
N ASP A 316 19.12 2.60 -20.00
CA ASP A 316 17.73 2.48 -20.42
C ASP A 316 17.55 2.76 -21.92
N PHE A 317 18.17 3.84 -22.40
CA PHE A 317 18.17 4.18 -23.83
C PHE A 317 18.79 3.08 -24.70
N LYS A 318 19.97 2.56 -24.32
CA LYS A 318 20.65 1.50 -25.07
C LYS A 318 19.82 0.22 -25.15
N ILE A 319 19.19 -0.18 -24.05
CA ILE A 319 18.32 -1.36 -24.00
C ILE A 319 17.09 -1.15 -24.90
N LYS A 320 16.39 -0.03 -24.74
CA LYS A 320 15.15 0.25 -25.48
C LYS A 320 15.34 0.43 -26.98
N THR A 321 16.54 0.88 -27.40
CA THR A 321 16.90 1.02 -28.81
C THR A 321 17.56 -0.23 -29.41
N GLY A 322 17.70 -1.32 -28.63
CA GLY A 322 18.29 -2.57 -29.09
C GLY A 322 19.83 -2.52 -29.27
N GLN A 323 20.51 -1.49 -28.74
CA GLN A 323 21.96 -1.34 -28.82
C GLN A 323 22.71 -2.22 -27.82
N ALA A 324 22.06 -2.77 -26.83
CA ALA A 324 22.67 -3.65 -25.84
C ALA A 324 21.68 -4.73 -25.35
N ASP A 325 22.22 -5.91 -25.04
CA ASP A 325 21.50 -6.94 -24.31
C ASP A 325 21.09 -6.43 -22.92
N LYS A 326 19.89 -6.77 -22.47
CA LYS A 326 19.29 -6.24 -21.25
C LYS A 326 20.09 -6.59 -19.99
N VAL A 327 20.55 -7.85 -19.88
CA VAL A 327 21.26 -8.33 -18.70
C VAL A 327 22.70 -7.80 -18.70
N LEU A 328 23.39 -7.92 -19.84
CA LEU A 328 24.74 -7.41 -20.01
C LEU A 328 24.83 -5.89 -19.76
N ALA A 329 23.84 -5.14 -20.20
CA ALA A 329 23.79 -3.69 -19.96
C ALA A 329 23.71 -3.34 -18.46
N LEU A 330 22.93 -4.12 -17.67
CA LEU A 330 22.86 -3.96 -16.21
C LEU A 330 24.18 -4.38 -15.52
N GLU A 331 24.81 -5.46 -15.96
CA GLU A 331 26.12 -5.88 -15.45
C GLU A 331 27.18 -4.78 -15.66
N LEU A 332 27.24 -4.23 -16.87
CA LEU A 332 28.17 -3.14 -17.20
C LEU A 332 27.87 -1.87 -16.39
N LEU A 333 26.59 -1.54 -16.19
CA LEU A 333 26.17 -0.43 -15.34
C LEU A 333 26.66 -0.60 -13.91
N ILE A 334 26.47 -1.79 -13.31
CA ILE A 334 26.93 -2.09 -11.95
C ILE A 334 28.43 -1.97 -11.85
N VAL A 335 29.19 -2.53 -12.80
CA VAL A 335 30.65 -2.43 -12.84
C VAL A 335 31.09 -0.98 -12.98
N ASP A 336 30.49 -0.20 -13.88
CA ASP A 336 30.87 1.20 -14.13
C ASP A 336 30.63 2.08 -12.89
N ILE A 337 29.50 1.92 -12.20
CA ILE A 337 29.19 2.67 -10.97
C ILE A 337 30.10 2.22 -9.82
N SER A 338 30.39 0.92 -9.69
CA SER A 338 31.21 0.39 -8.59
C SER A 338 32.69 0.74 -8.72
N THR A 339 33.23 0.89 -9.94
CA THR A 339 34.67 1.05 -10.19
C THR A 339 35.11 2.49 -10.37
N LYS A 340 34.26 3.35 -10.91
CA LYS A 340 34.60 4.74 -11.23
C LYS A 340 34.11 5.74 -10.19
N THR A 341 34.84 5.84 -9.10
CA THR A 341 34.76 6.98 -8.18
C THR A 341 36.18 7.59 -8.04
N ALA A 342 36.55 8.38 -8.98
CA ALA A 342 37.61 9.37 -8.84
C ALA A 342 37.07 10.71 -9.36
#